data_eea03f652cdfa7e76ccf38fc4f7e7d60
#
_entry.id   eea03f652cdfa7e76ccf38fc4f7e7d60
#
_cell.length_a   1.000
_cell.length_b   1.000
_cell.length_c   1.000
_cell.angle_alpha   90.00
_cell.angle_beta   90.00
_cell.angle_gamma   90.00
#
_symmetry.space_group_name_H-M   'P 1'
#
loop_
_entity.id
_entity.type
_entity.pdbx_description
1 polymer ?
#
loop_
_entity_poly.entity_id
_entity_poly.type
_entity_poly.pdbx_seq_one_letter_code
_entity_poly.pdbx_strand_id
1 'polypeptide(L)'
;MKKHTPFIFALLILVSCNSKSDNKLESFEVESKEKRIEILSEQIKEYSKILDTEYSLFNTNGFGNTIVFIPAASYSDYKMALKVDATNVDKWLVGMYQAENENAEDSVWINSILDNLDRTRKQNWVENMEKSNPKRFTISATNGRTKVAIVYQNDTLKDAIIFERIIQE
;
A
#
# COMPACT_ATOMS: atom_id res chain seq x y z
N MET A 1 -71.82 3.23 -7.86
CA MET A 1 -70.50 3.09 -8.56
C MET A 1 -69.41 3.72 -7.72
N LYS A 2 -68.64 2.93 -6.99
CA LYS A 2 -67.53 3.41 -6.16
C LYS A 2 -66.23 3.25 -6.97
N LYS A 3 -65.57 4.39 -7.26
CA LYS A 3 -64.27 4.45 -7.93
C LYS A 3 -63.17 4.18 -6.91
N HIS A 4 -62.45 3.04 -7.06
CA HIS A 4 -61.24 2.73 -6.32
C HIS A 4 -60.07 3.38 -7.05
N THR A 5 -59.42 4.34 -6.42
CA THR A 5 -58.17 4.93 -6.87
C THR A 5 -57.01 4.04 -6.33
N PRO A 6 -56.14 3.49 -7.18
CA PRO A 6 -55.00 2.77 -6.68
C PRO A 6 -53.93 3.75 -6.14
N PHE A 7 -53.58 3.56 -4.89
CA PHE A 7 -52.51 4.30 -4.21
C PHE A 7 -51.18 3.65 -4.61
N ILE A 8 -50.49 4.29 -5.56
CA ILE A 8 -49.16 3.82 -5.99
C ILE A 8 -48.18 4.28 -4.90
N PHE A 9 -47.71 3.31 -4.09
CA PHE A 9 -46.65 3.52 -3.10
C PHE A 9 -45.30 3.51 -3.86
N ALA A 10 -44.79 4.70 -4.17
CA ALA A 10 -43.46 4.84 -4.75
C ALA A 10 -42.41 4.56 -3.64
N LEU A 11 -41.87 3.35 -3.63
CA LEU A 11 -40.76 2.95 -2.77
C LEU A 11 -39.49 3.67 -3.24
N LEU A 12 -39.18 4.82 -2.65
CA LEU A 12 -37.89 5.50 -2.83
C LEU A 12 -36.81 4.66 -2.17
N ILE A 13 -36.12 3.84 -2.95
CA ILE A 13 -34.89 3.18 -2.55
C ILE A 13 -33.82 4.28 -2.49
N LEU A 14 -33.57 4.77 -1.28
CA LEU A 14 -32.38 5.59 -0.99
C LEU A 14 -31.16 4.67 -1.13
N VAL A 15 -30.59 4.61 -2.33
CA VAL A 15 -29.24 4.07 -2.52
C VAL A 15 -28.31 5.05 -1.81
N SER A 16 -27.97 4.76 -0.57
CA SER A 16 -26.88 5.42 0.14
C SER A 16 -25.60 5.05 -0.61
N CYS A 17 -25.19 5.89 -1.54
CA CYS A 17 -23.81 5.86 -2.03
C CYS A 17 -22.91 6.22 -0.84
N ASN A 18 -22.40 5.21 -0.15
CA ASN A 18 -21.19 5.35 0.66
C ASN A 18 -20.08 5.68 -0.34
N SER A 19 -19.85 6.97 -0.59
CA SER A 19 -18.64 7.42 -1.26
C SER A 19 -17.47 7.14 -0.31
N LYS A 20 -16.90 5.93 -0.36
CA LYS A 20 -15.56 5.71 0.18
C LYS A 20 -14.68 6.80 -0.43
N SER A 21 -13.88 7.44 0.40
CA SER A 21 -12.88 8.39 -0.06
C SER A 21 -11.96 7.66 -1.03
N ASP A 22 -12.00 8.00 -2.32
CA ASP A 22 -11.11 7.42 -3.35
C ASP A 22 -9.62 7.75 -3.11
N ASN A 23 -9.32 8.43 -2.00
CA ASN A 23 -8.00 8.90 -1.62
C ASN A 23 -7.15 7.85 -0.89
N LYS A 24 -7.74 6.70 -0.52
CA LYS A 24 -7.05 5.60 0.16
C LYS A 24 -7.28 4.27 -0.51
N LEU A 25 -6.19 3.49 -0.63
CA LEU A 25 -6.23 2.08 -0.97
C LEU A 25 -5.57 1.27 0.16
N GLU A 26 -6.32 0.35 0.74
CA GLU A 26 -5.90 -0.45 1.88
C GLU A 26 -5.95 -1.94 1.54
N SER A 27 -4.81 -2.63 1.66
CA SER A 27 -4.72 -4.05 1.31
C SER A 27 -5.54 -4.97 2.20
N PHE A 28 -5.79 -4.58 3.46
CA PHE A 28 -6.58 -5.39 4.38
C PHE A 28 -8.05 -5.54 3.93
N GLU A 29 -8.55 -4.64 3.08
CA GLU A 29 -9.87 -4.73 2.47
C GLU A 29 -9.92 -5.71 1.29
N VAL A 30 -8.77 -6.24 0.84
CA VAL A 30 -8.62 -7.11 -0.33
C VAL A 30 -8.13 -8.49 0.10
N GLU A 31 -8.98 -9.50 0.03
CA GLU A 31 -8.64 -10.85 0.48
C GLU A 31 -7.65 -11.55 -0.47
N SER A 32 -7.90 -11.49 -1.78
CA SER A 32 -7.07 -12.17 -2.78
C SER A 32 -5.69 -11.54 -2.91
N LYS A 33 -4.66 -12.35 -2.75
CA LYS A 33 -3.26 -11.95 -2.96
C LYS A 33 -3.02 -11.44 -4.38
N GLU A 34 -3.55 -12.13 -5.38
CA GLU A 34 -3.42 -11.76 -6.79
C GLU A 34 -4.03 -10.38 -7.05
N LYS A 35 -5.19 -10.11 -6.43
CA LYS A 35 -5.84 -8.79 -6.57
C LYS A 35 -5.08 -7.70 -5.85
N ARG A 36 -4.46 -7.97 -4.69
CA ARG A 36 -3.59 -7.00 -4.03
C ARG A 36 -2.39 -6.64 -4.89
N ILE A 37 -1.74 -7.65 -5.49
CA ILE A 37 -0.61 -7.42 -6.39
C ILE A 37 -1.05 -6.60 -7.61
N GLU A 38 -2.16 -6.94 -8.25
CA GLU A 38 -2.71 -6.21 -9.40
C GLU A 38 -2.94 -4.73 -9.06
N ILE A 39 -3.66 -4.44 -7.95
CA ILE A 39 -3.94 -3.06 -7.52
C ILE A 39 -2.65 -2.29 -7.26
N LEU A 40 -1.68 -2.89 -6.56
CA LEU A 40 -0.42 -2.21 -6.27
C LEU A 40 0.38 -1.95 -7.56
N SER A 41 0.42 -2.91 -8.49
CA SER A 41 1.15 -2.80 -9.76
C SER A 41 0.65 -1.67 -10.66
N GLU A 42 -0.62 -1.29 -10.54
CA GLU A 42 -1.18 -0.11 -11.20
C GLU A 42 -0.69 1.22 -10.60
N GLN A 43 -0.23 1.20 -9.34
CA GLN A 43 0.14 2.41 -8.60
C GLN A 43 1.64 2.67 -8.53
N ILE A 44 2.46 1.63 -8.70
CA ILE A 44 3.92 1.71 -8.61
C ILE A 44 4.61 1.10 -9.82
N LYS A 45 5.88 1.47 -10.01
CA LYS A 45 6.74 0.78 -10.97
C LYS A 45 7.26 -0.51 -10.33
N GLU A 46 7.01 -1.65 -10.95
CA GLU A 46 7.62 -2.92 -10.58
C GLU A 46 9.06 -3.02 -11.10
N TYR A 47 9.97 -3.45 -10.25
CA TYR A 47 11.37 -3.70 -10.62
C TYR A 47 11.68 -5.19 -10.75
N SER A 48 10.85 -6.04 -10.16
CA SER A 48 10.84 -7.49 -10.31
C SER A 48 9.47 -8.04 -9.94
N LYS A 49 9.24 -9.34 -10.18
CA LYS A 49 7.99 -9.99 -9.79
C LYS A 49 7.73 -9.85 -8.29
N ILE A 50 6.56 -9.36 -7.93
CA ILE A 50 6.03 -9.32 -6.57
C ILE A 50 5.39 -10.69 -6.28
N LEU A 51 5.82 -11.33 -5.19
CA LEU A 51 5.31 -12.64 -4.75
C LEU A 51 4.11 -12.50 -3.80
N ASP A 52 4.10 -11.46 -2.99
CA ASP A 52 2.99 -11.04 -2.13
C ASP A 52 3.15 -9.58 -1.75
N THR A 53 2.05 -8.92 -1.35
CA THR A 53 2.10 -7.51 -0.95
C THR A 53 1.00 -7.16 0.04
N GLU A 54 1.34 -6.21 0.93
CA GLU A 54 0.41 -5.45 1.75
C GLU A 54 0.71 -3.96 1.60
N TYR A 55 -0.32 -3.13 1.69
CA TYR A 55 -0.15 -1.69 1.49
C TYR A 55 -1.21 -0.86 2.21
N SER A 56 -0.83 0.39 2.47
CA SER A 56 -1.69 1.52 2.81
C SER A 56 -1.23 2.70 1.96
N LEU A 57 -1.99 3.04 0.94
CA LEU A 57 -1.67 4.10 -0.01
C LEU A 57 -2.61 5.27 0.20
N PHE A 58 -2.05 6.48 0.29
CA PHE A 58 -2.81 7.71 0.35
C PHE A 58 -2.38 8.67 -0.77
N ASN A 59 -3.35 9.27 -1.45
CA ASN A 59 -3.13 10.28 -2.47
C ASN A 59 -4.23 11.35 -2.40
N THR A 60 -3.85 12.60 -2.20
CA THR A 60 -4.82 13.71 -2.12
C THR A 60 -5.67 13.86 -3.37
N ASN A 61 -5.16 13.47 -4.54
CA ASN A 61 -5.87 13.53 -5.82
C ASN A 61 -6.75 12.29 -6.08
N GLY A 62 -6.74 11.31 -5.16
CA GLY A 62 -7.45 10.05 -5.32
C GLY A 62 -6.76 9.07 -6.27
N PHE A 63 -7.34 7.86 -6.37
CA PHE A 63 -6.88 6.76 -7.23
C PHE A 63 -7.83 6.49 -8.41
N GLY A 64 -8.92 7.25 -8.52
CA GLY A 64 -9.89 7.13 -9.60
C GLY A 64 -9.50 7.95 -10.84
N ASN A 65 -10.12 7.60 -11.98
CA ASN A 65 -9.96 8.35 -13.26
C ASN A 65 -10.62 9.74 -13.25
N THR A 66 -10.89 10.31 -12.11
CA THR A 66 -11.52 11.63 -12.02
C THR A 66 -10.45 12.69 -12.24
N ILE A 67 -10.37 13.18 -13.46
CA ILE A 67 -9.54 14.35 -13.81
C ILE A 67 -10.17 15.56 -13.11
N VAL A 68 -9.83 15.79 -11.87
CA VAL A 68 -10.13 17.05 -11.19
C VAL A 68 -8.93 17.96 -11.42
N PHE A 69 -9.03 18.86 -12.38
CA PHE A 69 -8.10 19.95 -12.57
C PHE A 69 -8.22 20.94 -11.40
N ILE A 70 -7.71 20.57 -10.24
CA ILE A 70 -7.45 21.49 -9.15
C ILE A 70 -5.93 21.57 -9.04
N PRO A 71 -5.30 22.71 -9.27
CA PRO A 71 -3.87 22.89 -8.97
C PRO A 71 -3.71 23.04 -7.46
N ALA A 72 -3.87 21.94 -6.74
CA ALA A 72 -3.50 21.82 -5.35
C ALA A 72 -2.17 21.05 -5.27
N ALA A 73 -1.32 21.42 -4.32
CA ALA A 73 -0.14 20.66 -4.01
C ALA A 73 -0.53 19.18 -3.81
N SER A 74 0.00 18.30 -4.64
CA SER A 74 -0.31 16.87 -4.58
C SER A 74 0.55 16.24 -3.48
N TYR A 75 -0.09 15.77 -2.41
CA TYR A 75 0.58 14.99 -1.39
C TYR A 75 0.25 13.51 -1.56
N SER A 76 1.25 12.66 -1.50
CA SER A 76 1.05 11.21 -1.42
C SER A 76 1.95 10.57 -0.36
N ASP A 77 1.43 9.56 0.32
CA ASP A 77 2.16 8.71 1.27
C ASP A 77 1.83 7.24 0.97
N TYR A 78 2.74 6.58 0.27
CA TYR A 78 2.60 5.17 -0.11
C TYR A 78 3.46 4.33 0.82
N LYS A 79 2.81 3.49 1.61
CA LYS A 79 3.44 2.52 2.50
C LYS A 79 3.11 1.13 1.99
N MET A 80 4.13 0.33 1.76
CA MET A 80 3.96 -1.01 1.21
C MET A 80 4.94 -2.02 1.80
N ALA A 81 4.50 -3.24 1.94
CA ALA A 81 5.30 -4.41 2.22
C ALA A 81 5.30 -5.28 0.97
N LEU A 82 6.48 -5.62 0.47
CA LEU A 82 6.70 -6.41 -0.73
C LEU A 82 7.44 -7.67 -0.37
N LYS A 83 6.95 -8.81 -0.81
CA LYS A 83 7.71 -10.07 -0.83
C LYS A 83 8.22 -10.30 -2.25
N VAL A 84 9.52 -10.43 -2.39
CA VAL A 84 10.20 -10.61 -3.68
C VAL A 84 11.23 -11.74 -3.57
N ASP A 85 11.67 -12.28 -4.71
CA ASP A 85 12.81 -13.18 -4.71
C ASP A 85 14.05 -12.46 -4.19
N ALA A 86 14.80 -13.08 -3.27
CA ALA A 86 15.95 -12.48 -2.60
C ALA A 86 17.05 -12.02 -3.59
N THR A 87 17.16 -12.67 -4.74
CA THR A 87 18.12 -12.29 -5.81
C THR A 87 17.73 -11.01 -6.56
N ASN A 88 16.52 -10.51 -6.36
CA ASN A 88 16.01 -9.32 -7.03
C ASN A 88 15.96 -8.07 -6.13
N VAL A 89 16.38 -8.15 -4.88
CA VAL A 89 16.34 -7.03 -3.92
C VAL A 89 17.05 -5.80 -4.46
N ASP A 90 18.23 -5.95 -5.03
CA ASP A 90 19.03 -4.83 -5.57
C ASP A 90 18.30 -4.01 -6.65
N LYS A 91 17.39 -4.65 -7.40
CA LYS A 91 16.57 -3.95 -8.40
C LYS A 91 15.61 -2.94 -7.78
N TRP A 92 15.14 -3.21 -6.57
CA TRP A 92 14.25 -2.33 -5.80
C TRP A 92 14.99 -1.18 -5.12
N LEU A 93 16.29 -1.37 -4.88
CA LEU A 93 17.16 -0.41 -4.19
C LEU A 93 17.97 0.50 -5.13
N VAL A 94 17.71 0.46 -6.43
CA VAL A 94 18.46 1.27 -7.41
C VAL A 94 18.39 2.75 -7.05
N GLY A 95 19.58 3.38 -6.92
CA GLY A 95 19.72 4.78 -6.56
C GLY A 95 19.55 5.11 -5.08
N MET A 96 19.33 4.11 -4.24
CA MET A 96 19.28 4.26 -2.78
C MET A 96 20.66 3.99 -2.16
N TYR A 97 20.93 4.60 -1.02
CA TYR A 97 22.12 4.33 -0.22
C TYR A 97 21.72 3.77 1.14
N GLN A 98 22.55 2.89 1.67
CA GLN A 98 22.33 2.32 3.00
C GLN A 98 22.52 3.39 4.05
N ALA A 99 21.54 3.56 4.93
CA ALA A 99 21.60 4.45 6.08
C ALA A 99 22.12 3.69 7.30
N GLU A 100 22.99 4.34 8.06
CA GLU A 100 23.63 3.71 9.24
C GLU A 100 22.69 3.60 10.46
N ASN A 101 21.65 4.43 10.53
CA ASN A 101 20.79 4.52 11.71
C ASN A 101 19.39 3.98 11.43
N GLU A 102 18.90 3.11 12.33
CA GLU A 102 17.48 2.83 12.46
C GLU A 102 16.75 4.11 12.90
N ASN A 103 15.60 4.38 12.26
CA ASN A 103 14.73 5.46 12.69
C ASN A 103 13.54 4.85 13.46
N ALA A 104 13.28 5.33 14.68
CA ALA A 104 12.13 4.87 15.47
C ALA A 104 10.79 5.02 14.71
N GLU A 105 10.69 5.99 13.79
CA GLU A 105 9.52 6.17 12.94
C GLU A 105 9.31 5.00 11.95
N ASP A 106 10.36 4.25 11.60
CA ASP A 106 10.26 3.17 10.64
C ASP A 106 9.37 2.04 11.18
N SER A 107 9.49 1.70 12.45
CA SER A 107 8.62 0.70 13.10
C SER A 107 7.16 1.15 13.15
N VAL A 108 6.89 2.44 13.33
CA VAL A 108 5.54 2.99 13.40
C VAL A 108 4.79 2.79 12.08
N TRP A 109 5.40 3.20 10.95
CA TRP A 109 4.70 3.06 9.67
C TRP A 109 4.67 1.62 9.16
N ILE A 110 5.67 0.77 9.47
CA ILE A 110 5.62 -0.67 9.18
C ILE A 110 4.44 -1.30 9.94
N ASN A 111 4.33 -1.04 11.23
CA ASN A 111 3.22 -1.56 12.02
C ASN A 111 1.86 -1.06 11.52
N SER A 112 1.78 0.17 11.00
CA SER A 112 0.53 0.70 10.44
C SER A 112 0.00 -0.11 9.24
N ILE A 113 0.87 -0.84 8.51
CA ILE A 113 0.47 -1.77 7.46
C ILE A 113 0.00 -3.10 8.08
N LEU A 114 0.76 -3.63 9.04
CA LEU A 114 0.57 -4.99 9.56
C LEU A 114 -0.54 -5.11 10.60
N ASP A 115 -0.83 -4.05 11.36
CA ASP A 115 -1.78 -4.09 12.49
C ASP A 115 -3.23 -4.24 12.07
N ASN A 116 -3.56 -3.89 10.83
CA ASN A 116 -4.90 -4.03 10.26
C ASN A 116 -5.13 -5.40 9.60
N LEU A 117 -4.08 -6.23 9.48
CA LEU A 117 -4.19 -7.56 8.89
C LEU A 117 -4.80 -8.56 9.89
N ASP A 118 -5.49 -9.55 9.37
CA ASP A 118 -5.86 -10.71 10.18
C ASP A 118 -4.60 -11.46 10.68
N ARG A 119 -4.79 -12.27 11.72
CA ARG A 119 -3.68 -12.94 12.40
C ARG A 119 -2.82 -13.79 11.45
N THR A 120 -3.44 -14.51 10.54
CA THR A 120 -2.74 -15.44 9.63
C THR A 120 -1.89 -14.67 8.63
N ARG A 121 -2.46 -13.63 8.02
CA ARG A 121 -1.73 -12.76 7.10
C ARG A 121 -0.57 -12.07 7.80
N LYS A 122 -0.79 -11.47 8.97
CA LYS A 122 0.25 -10.82 9.76
C LYS A 122 1.39 -11.78 10.11
N GLN A 123 1.08 -12.99 10.56
CA GLN A 123 2.08 -13.99 10.92
C GLN A 123 3.00 -14.35 9.76
N ASN A 124 2.49 -14.45 8.53
CA ASN A 124 3.27 -14.73 7.33
C ASN A 124 4.37 -13.68 7.03
N TRP A 125 4.16 -12.45 7.49
CA TRP A 125 5.16 -11.38 7.38
C TRP A 125 6.15 -11.43 8.55
N VAL A 126 5.65 -11.50 9.77
CA VAL A 126 6.46 -11.44 11.01
C VAL A 126 7.46 -12.59 11.09
N GLU A 127 7.08 -13.82 10.74
CA GLU A 127 7.99 -14.99 10.79
C GLU A 127 9.25 -14.82 9.95
N ASN A 128 9.16 -14.14 8.81
CA ASN A 128 10.32 -13.87 7.97
C ASN A 128 11.16 -12.70 8.51
N MET A 129 10.51 -11.70 9.11
CA MET A 129 11.20 -10.57 9.74
C MET A 129 12.05 -11.01 10.93
N GLU A 130 11.52 -11.88 11.80
CA GLU A 130 12.21 -12.40 12.99
C GLU A 130 13.47 -13.20 12.66
N LYS A 131 13.56 -13.75 11.46
CA LYS A 131 14.71 -14.53 10.99
C LYS A 131 15.79 -13.69 10.30
N SER A 132 15.60 -12.39 10.19
CA SER A 132 16.43 -11.51 9.37
C SER A 132 16.85 -10.28 10.15
N ASN A 133 18.06 -9.78 9.88
CA ASN A 133 18.49 -8.48 10.37
C ASN A 133 18.07 -7.40 9.36
N PRO A 134 17.32 -6.37 9.78
CA PRO A 134 16.88 -5.32 8.88
C PRO A 134 18.05 -4.45 8.41
N LYS A 135 17.99 -4.04 7.14
CA LYS A 135 18.87 -3.02 6.57
C LYS A 135 18.05 -1.86 6.05
N ARG A 136 18.41 -0.66 6.43
CA ARG A 136 17.72 0.57 6.02
C ARG A 136 18.40 1.21 4.82
N PHE A 137 17.59 1.62 3.85
CA PHE A 137 18.04 2.36 2.66
C PHE A 137 17.18 3.61 2.50
N THR A 138 17.75 4.67 1.95
CA THR A 138 17.04 5.92 1.73
C THR A 138 17.50 6.65 0.49
N ILE A 139 16.63 7.46 -0.06
CA ILE A 139 16.94 8.47 -1.08
C ILE A 139 16.07 9.70 -0.81
N SER A 140 16.69 10.87 -0.84
CA SER A 140 15.98 12.15 -0.93
C SER A 140 16.15 12.69 -2.34
N ALA A 141 15.03 12.81 -3.05
CA ALA A 141 15.04 13.42 -4.36
C ALA A 141 14.89 14.94 -4.26
N THR A 142 15.48 15.67 -5.21
CA THR A 142 15.44 17.14 -5.28
C THR A 142 14.06 17.74 -5.57
N ASN A 143 13.06 16.89 -5.83
CA ASN A 143 11.69 17.27 -6.23
C ASN A 143 10.64 16.99 -5.14
N GLY A 144 11.01 17.02 -3.87
CA GLY A 144 10.07 16.77 -2.76
C GLY A 144 9.67 15.30 -2.57
N ARG A 145 10.32 14.36 -3.28
CA ARG A 145 10.07 12.93 -3.12
C ARG A 145 11.10 12.30 -2.20
N THR A 146 10.63 11.65 -1.14
CA THR A 146 11.47 10.84 -0.25
C THR A 146 11.08 9.37 -0.39
N LYS A 147 12.06 8.49 -0.43
CA LYS A 147 11.86 7.04 -0.43
C LYS A 147 12.72 6.43 0.67
N VAL A 148 12.10 5.57 1.49
CA VAL A 148 12.76 4.76 2.51
C VAL A 148 12.43 3.31 2.26
N ALA A 149 13.41 2.42 2.34
CA ALA A 149 13.21 0.98 2.29
C ALA A 149 13.88 0.30 3.48
N ILE A 150 13.16 -0.62 4.12
CA ILE A 150 13.67 -1.51 5.15
C ILE A 150 13.64 -2.92 4.58
N VAL A 151 14.80 -3.53 4.45
CA VAL A 151 14.96 -4.85 3.82
C VAL A 151 15.24 -5.90 4.88
N TYR A 152 14.39 -6.91 4.93
CA TYR A 152 14.57 -8.12 5.72
C TYR A 152 14.97 -9.24 4.78
N GLN A 153 16.24 -9.62 4.82
CA GLN A 153 16.81 -10.66 3.99
C GLN A 153 17.72 -11.56 4.83
N ASN A 154 17.69 -12.86 4.54
CA ASN A 154 18.54 -13.86 5.16
C ASN A 154 19.06 -14.80 4.08
N ASP A 155 20.31 -15.20 4.15
CA ASP A 155 20.98 -16.06 3.16
C ASP A 155 20.33 -17.46 3.01
N THR A 156 19.51 -17.86 3.97
CA THR A 156 18.80 -19.14 3.97
C THR A 156 17.40 -19.06 3.36
N LEU A 157 16.85 -17.85 3.17
CA LEU A 157 15.52 -17.64 2.64
C LEU A 157 15.59 -17.36 1.13
N LYS A 158 14.65 -17.93 0.38
CA LYS A 158 14.50 -17.66 -1.06
C LYS A 158 13.86 -16.29 -1.31
N ASP A 159 13.05 -15.83 -0.36
CA ASP A 159 12.30 -14.60 -0.47
C ASP A 159 12.87 -13.57 0.51
N ALA A 160 12.86 -12.31 0.09
CA ALA A 160 13.13 -11.16 0.92
C ALA A 160 11.85 -10.34 1.12
N ILE A 161 11.76 -9.64 2.25
CA ILE A 161 10.72 -8.65 2.51
C ILE A 161 11.33 -7.27 2.39
N ILE A 162 10.67 -6.40 1.63
CA ILE A 162 11.00 -4.98 1.51
C ILE A 162 9.79 -4.19 2.01
N PHE A 163 9.94 -3.48 3.12
CA PHE A 163 9.01 -2.42 3.48
C PHE A 163 9.48 -1.13 2.81
N GLU A 164 8.62 -0.54 2.03
CA GLU A 164 8.94 0.69 1.29
C GLU A 164 7.92 1.78 1.62
N ARG A 165 8.41 2.99 1.89
CA ARG A 165 7.59 4.18 2.04
C ARG A 165 8.05 5.24 1.05
N ILE A 166 7.11 5.79 0.30
CA ILE A 166 7.33 6.88 -0.66
C ILE A 166 6.44 8.04 -0.23
N ILE A 167 7.06 9.18 0.06
CA ILE A 167 6.37 10.44 0.34
C ILE A 167 6.68 11.39 -0.80
N GLN A 168 5.66 12.07 -1.30
CA GLN A 168 5.79 13.16 -2.26
C GLN A 168 4.96 14.35 -1.77
N GLU A 169 5.62 15.52 -1.68
CA GLU A 169 5.06 16.81 -1.31
C GLU A 169 5.01 17.75 -2.51
#